data_5e0fccf9d836d5affb2f9d61676f925c
#
_entry.id   5e0fccf9d836d5affb2f9d61676f925c
#
_cell.length_a   1.000
_cell.length_b   1.000
_cell.length_c   1.000
_cell.angle_alpha   90.00
_cell.angle_beta   90.00
_cell.angle_gamma   90.00
#
_symmetry.space_group_name_H-M   'P 1'
#
loop_
_entity.id
_entity.type
_entity.pdbx_description
1 polymer ?
#
loop_
_entity_poly.entity_id
_entity_poly.type
_entity_poly.pdbx_seq_one_letter_code
_entity_poly.pdbx_strand_id
1 'polypeptide(L)'
;MLESREQKDELYAKVQPRHWATGELLKEVTLEQWLRLDGGLARLKFKVTYLGEKEHKPYHQELPALFVKPALDTLVFVNMDDQLTRKQPGFPNEMIRYSEPWLAWVNKDDSGLGILCPHTKEATTYRVREGNKGDVSYAAPLQTFALKPGLVFEYEVVLAIGTVEQIRMVFTALQAKAP
;
A
#
# COMPACT_ATOMS: atom_id res chain seq x y z
N MET A 1 19.91 3.57 -5.67
CA MET A 1 19.12 4.71 -6.21
C MET A 1 19.68 5.06 -7.58
N LEU A 2 18.82 5.24 -8.59
CA LEU A 2 19.21 5.63 -9.95
C LEU A 2 19.02 7.14 -10.16
N GLU A 3 17.92 7.69 -9.64
CA GLU A 3 17.56 9.09 -9.77
C GLU A 3 16.70 9.51 -8.57
N SER A 4 16.83 10.77 -8.15
CA SER A 4 15.90 11.40 -7.21
C SER A 4 15.78 12.89 -7.53
N ARG A 5 14.58 13.43 -7.33
CA ARG A 5 14.29 14.86 -7.51
C ARG A 5 13.39 15.32 -6.36
N GLU A 6 13.68 16.49 -5.84
CA GLU A 6 12.87 17.17 -4.85
C GLU A 6 12.38 18.49 -5.44
N GLN A 7 11.08 18.71 -5.39
CA GLN A 7 10.41 19.96 -5.75
C GLN A 7 9.56 20.41 -4.56
N LYS A 8 9.05 21.62 -4.60
CA LYS A 8 8.32 22.22 -3.48
C LYS A 8 7.21 21.30 -2.90
N ASP A 9 6.47 20.62 -3.77
CA ASP A 9 5.29 19.83 -3.39
C ASP A 9 5.37 18.37 -3.86
N GLU A 10 6.50 17.94 -4.42
CA GLU A 10 6.69 16.61 -4.96
C GLU A 10 8.09 16.06 -4.71
N LEU A 11 8.13 14.81 -4.29
CA LEU A 11 9.33 13.99 -4.26
C LEU A 11 9.24 12.90 -5.32
N TYR A 12 10.30 12.70 -6.08
CA TYR A 12 10.44 11.62 -7.05
C TYR A 12 11.66 10.77 -6.74
N ALA A 13 11.52 9.46 -6.86
CA ALA A 13 12.63 8.52 -6.77
C ALA A 13 12.51 7.42 -7.82
N LYS A 14 13.64 7.05 -8.42
CA LYS A 14 13.80 5.88 -9.30
C LYS A 14 14.87 4.96 -8.73
N VAL A 15 14.53 3.69 -8.55
CA VAL A 15 15.41 2.71 -7.93
C VAL A 15 15.41 1.40 -8.70
N GLN A 16 16.49 0.62 -8.57
CA GLN A 16 16.48 -0.82 -8.79
C GLN A 16 16.31 -1.49 -7.42
N PRO A 17 15.28 -2.34 -7.25
CA PRO A 17 15.05 -3.02 -5.99
C PRO A 17 16.08 -4.11 -5.74
N ARG A 18 16.15 -4.54 -4.48
CA ARG A 18 16.90 -5.73 -4.09
C ARG A 18 15.93 -6.82 -3.64
N HIS A 19 16.28 -8.05 -3.93
CA HIS A 19 15.55 -9.20 -3.43
C HIS A 19 15.61 -9.19 -1.89
N TRP A 20 14.45 -9.21 -1.25
CA TRP A 20 14.32 -8.98 0.19
C TRP A 20 15.09 -10.03 1.05
N ALA A 21 15.16 -11.29 0.62
CA ALA A 21 15.80 -12.35 1.38
C ALA A 21 17.30 -12.46 1.08
N THR A 22 17.74 -12.25 -0.18
CA THR A 22 19.15 -12.45 -0.59
C THR A 22 19.95 -11.15 -0.66
N GLY A 23 19.29 -10.00 -0.72
CA GLY A 23 19.92 -8.69 -0.96
C GLY A 23 20.43 -8.49 -2.40
N GLU A 24 20.21 -9.46 -3.28
CA GLU A 24 20.64 -9.41 -4.69
C GLU A 24 19.92 -8.28 -5.45
N LEU A 25 20.66 -7.54 -6.28
CA LEU A 25 20.11 -6.47 -7.10
C LEU A 25 19.27 -7.05 -8.24
N LEU A 26 17.99 -6.69 -8.30
CA LEU A 26 17.06 -7.09 -9.37
C LEU A 26 17.24 -6.15 -10.57
N LYS A 27 18.26 -6.41 -11.41
CA LYS A 27 18.63 -5.54 -12.53
C LYS A 27 17.54 -5.39 -13.60
N GLU A 28 16.65 -6.37 -13.68
CA GLU A 28 15.55 -6.43 -14.64
C GLU A 28 14.33 -5.61 -14.22
N VAL A 29 14.34 -5.01 -13.02
CA VAL A 29 13.21 -4.24 -12.51
C VAL A 29 13.65 -2.83 -12.17
N THR A 30 12.86 -1.85 -12.57
CA THR A 30 12.95 -0.48 -12.04
C THR A 30 11.64 -0.11 -11.39
N LEU A 31 11.74 0.60 -10.26
CA LEU A 31 10.62 1.17 -9.55
C LEU A 31 10.76 2.69 -9.55
N GLU A 32 9.68 3.37 -9.92
CA GLU A 32 9.57 4.82 -9.85
C GLU A 32 8.43 5.18 -8.90
N GLN A 33 8.66 6.18 -8.06
CA GLN A 33 7.67 6.69 -7.12
C GLN A 33 7.64 8.20 -7.16
N TRP A 34 6.45 8.76 -7.21
CA TRP A 34 6.16 10.19 -6.99
C TRP A 34 5.33 10.30 -5.73
N LEU A 35 5.71 11.18 -4.82
CA LEU A 35 4.96 11.52 -3.62
C LEU A 35 4.63 13.01 -3.68
N ARG A 36 3.35 13.35 -3.66
CA ARG A 36 2.86 14.72 -3.61
C ARG A 36 1.95 14.94 -2.41
N LEU A 37 2.12 16.07 -1.75
CA LEU A 37 1.19 16.53 -0.72
C LEU A 37 0.11 17.41 -1.36
N ASP A 38 -1.16 17.11 -1.05
CA ASP A 38 -2.33 17.79 -1.57
C ASP A 38 -3.32 18.05 -0.41
N GLY A 39 -3.20 19.21 0.23
CA GLY A 39 -3.89 19.51 1.48
C GLY A 39 -3.52 18.54 2.59
N GLY A 40 -4.52 17.85 3.15
CA GLY A 40 -4.31 16.81 4.19
C GLY A 40 -4.03 15.41 3.64
N LEU A 41 -3.77 15.26 2.33
CA LEU A 41 -3.58 13.99 1.67
C LEU A 41 -2.15 13.83 1.18
N ALA A 42 -1.64 12.60 1.17
CA ALA A 42 -0.45 12.24 0.41
C ALA A 42 -0.87 11.38 -0.79
N ARG A 43 -0.58 11.86 -2.01
CA ARG A 43 -0.81 11.12 -3.25
C ARG A 43 0.48 10.48 -3.69
N LEU A 44 0.44 9.18 -3.92
CA LEU A 44 1.58 8.42 -4.39
C LEU A 44 1.24 7.79 -5.74
N LYS A 45 2.09 8.05 -6.72
CA LYS A 45 2.07 7.32 -7.99
C LYS A 45 3.27 6.40 -8.02
N PHE A 46 3.06 5.19 -8.48
CA PHE A 46 4.10 4.18 -8.66
C PHE A 46 4.13 3.71 -10.11
N LYS A 47 5.34 3.37 -10.55
CA LYS A 47 5.56 2.73 -11.84
C LYS A 47 6.58 1.61 -11.70
N VAL A 48 6.16 0.43 -12.10
CA VAL A 48 7.02 -0.75 -12.19
C VAL A 48 7.32 -0.99 -13.66
N THR A 49 8.60 -1.06 -14.03
CA THR A 49 9.03 -1.44 -15.37
C THR A 49 9.84 -2.71 -15.29
N TYR A 50 9.44 -3.74 -16.03
CA TYR A 50 10.19 -4.98 -16.17
C TYR A 50 10.94 -4.99 -17.49
N LEU A 51 12.27 -5.13 -17.40
CA LEU A 51 13.23 -5.08 -18.51
C LEU A 51 13.75 -6.47 -18.89
N GLY A 52 13.35 -7.51 -18.15
CA GLY A 52 13.80 -8.87 -18.40
C GLY A 52 13.15 -9.49 -19.62
N GLU A 53 13.79 -10.52 -20.16
CA GLU A 53 13.33 -11.27 -21.34
C GLU A 53 12.44 -12.46 -20.98
N LYS A 54 12.45 -12.89 -19.71
CA LYS A 54 11.75 -14.08 -19.22
C LYS A 54 10.42 -13.70 -18.57
N GLU A 55 9.36 -14.40 -18.94
CA GLU A 55 8.07 -14.30 -18.25
C GLU A 55 8.12 -15.08 -16.92
N HIS A 56 7.66 -14.42 -15.85
CA HIS A 56 7.48 -15.02 -14.54
C HIS A 56 6.01 -15.46 -14.36
N LYS A 57 5.79 -16.45 -13.50
CA LYS A 57 4.43 -16.84 -13.09
C LYS A 57 3.73 -15.67 -12.40
N PRO A 58 2.39 -15.58 -12.49
CA PRO A 58 1.65 -14.61 -11.70
C PRO A 58 1.86 -14.81 -10.20
N TYR A 59 2.11 -13.72 -9.50
CA TYR A 59 2.22 -13.65 -8.03
C TYR A 59 1.41 -12.48 -7.51
N HIS A 60 1.06 -12.52 -6.24
CA HIS A 60 0.56 -11.36 -5.52
C HIS A 60 1.64 -10.28 -5.48
N GLN A 61 1.26 -9.08 -5.90
CA GLN A 61 2.10 -7.88 -5.82
C GLN A 61 1.51 -6.95 -4.77
N GLU A 62 2.33 -6.50 -3.85
CA GLU A 62 1.95 -5.56 -2.79
C GLU A 62 1.97 -4.12 -3.32
N LEU A 63 0.85 -3.37 -3.16
CA LEU A 63 0.61 -2.11 -3.86
C LEU A 63 0.14 -0.96 -2.93
N PRO A 64 0.98 -0.38 -2.12
CA PRO A 64 2.30 -0.75 -1.62
C PRO A 64 2.21 -1.54 -0.30
N ALA A 65 3.36 -1.99 0.20
CA ALA A 65 3.51 -2.45 1.57
C ALA A 65 3.45 -1.27 2.55
N LEU A 66 2.43 -1.22 3.39
CA LEU A 66 2.23 -0.16 4.38
C LEU A 66 2.62 -0.67 5.78
N PHE A 67 3.69 -0.12 6.32
CA PHE A 67 4.15 -0.39 7.69
C PHE A 67 3.83 0.81 8.58
N VAL A 68 3.11 0.58 9.67
CA VAL A 68 2.76 1.63 10.62
C VAL A 68 3.23 1.27 12.03
N LYS A 69 3.35 2.29 12.88
CA LYS A 69 3.74 2.11 14.29
C LYS A 69 2.78 1.18 15.01
N PRO A 70 3.27 0.37 15.98
CA PRO A 70 2.47 -0.58 16.74
C PRO A 70 1.31 0.04 17.53
N ALA A 71 1.33 1.34 17.80
CA ALA A 71 0.22 2.05 18.44
C ALA A 71 -1.03 2.14 17.54
N LEU A 72 -0.89 2.02 16.22
CA LEU A 72 -1.99 1.82 15.28
C LEU A 72 -2.22 0.32 15.14
N ASP A 73 -3.02 -0.25 16.01
CA ASP A 73 -3.11 -1.69 16.22
C ASP A 73 -4.39 -2.34 15.70
N THR A 74 -5.34 -1.53 15.28
CA THR A 74 -6.63 -1.98 14.78
C THR A 74 -6.76 -1.67 13.28
N LEU A 75 -6.89 -2.73 12.48
CA LEU A 75 -7.17 -2.63 11.05
C LEU A 75 -8.66 -2.45 10.84
N VAL A 76 -9.04 -1.46 10.02
CA VAL A 76 -10.42 -1.14 9.67
C VAL A 76 -10.60 -1.23 8.16
N PHE A 77 -11.67 -1.87 7.70
CA PHE A 77 -12.03 -2.01 6.29
C PHE A 77 -13.53 -2.34 6.16
N VAL A 78 -14.10 -2.23 4.97
CA VAL A 78 -15.45 -2.69 4.69
C VAL A 78 -15.37 -4.11 4.11
N ASN A 79 -15.94 -5.09 4.80
CA ASN A 79 -15.89 -6.49 4.39
C ASN A 79 -16.79 -6.76 3.15
N MET A 80 -16.80 -7.99 2.68
CA MET A 80 -17.59 -8.39 1.49
C MET A 80 -19.12 -8.38 1.70
N ASP A 81 -19.57 -8.23 2.95
CA ASP A 81 -20.98 -8.08 3.33
C ASP A 81 -21.35 -6.60 3.54
N ASP A 82 -20.50 -5.67 3.06
CA ASP A 82 -20.63 -4.21 3.19
C ASP A 82 -20.66 -3.69 4.64
N GLN A 83 -20.08 -4.45 5.57
CA GLN A 83 -20.00 -4.10 6.98
C GLN A 83 -18.63 -3.51 7.33
N LEU A 84 -18.64 -2.37 8.03
CA LEU A 84 -17.42 -1.80 8.58
C LEU A 84 -16.85 -2.72 9.66
N THR A 85 -15.72 -3.33 9.37
CA THR A 85 -15.07 -4.34 10.18
C THR A 85 -13.82 -3.77 10.86
N ARG A 86 -13.62 -4.10 12.13
CA ARG A 86 -12.41 -3.82 12.90
C ARG A 86 -11.77 -5.13 13.32
N LYS A 87 -10.47 -5.24 13.07
CA LYS A 87 -9.72 -6.46 13.35
C LYS A 87 -8.33 -6.13 13.89
N GLN A 88 -7.84 -6.96 14.78
CA GLN A 88 -6.43 -6.99 15.18
C GLN A 88 -5.77 -8.25 14.58
N PRO A 89 -5.13 -8.14 13.40
CA PRO A 89 -4.50 -9.28 12.76
C PRO A 89 -3.42 -9.90 13.64
N GLY A 90 -3.25 -11.22 13.50
CA GLY A 90 -2.18 -11.96 14.17
C GLY A 90 -0.90 -12.04 13.33
N PHE A 91 -0.05 -13.00 13.68
CA PHE A 91 1.13 -13.42 12.94
C PHE A 91 1.15 -14.95 12.85
N PRO A 92 1.50 -15.57 11.73
CA PRO A 92 1.92 -14.98 10.44
C PRO A 92 0.80 -14.24 9.71
N ASN A 93 1.10 -13.75 8.51
CA ASN A 93 0.19 -12.95 7.72
C ASN A 93 -1.18 -13.60 7.48
N GLU A 94 -2.19 -12.76 7.49
CA GLU A 94 -3.57 -13.12 7.17
C GLU A 94 -4.00 -12.43 5.87
N MET A 95 -4.86 -13.11 5.10
CA MET A 95 -5.52 -12.53 3.93
C MET A 95 -6.87 -11.97 4.34
N ILE A 96 -7.18 -10.77 3.86
CA ILE A 96 -8.51 -10.16 3.98
C ILE A 96 -9.05 -9.78 2.62
N ARG A 97 -10.38 -9.75 2.50
CA ARG A 97 -11.11 -9.25 1.33
C ARG A 97 -12.03 -8.12 1.76
N TYR A 98 -12.17 -7.12 0.90
CA TYR A 98 -12.97 -5.93 1.17
C TYR A 98 -13.75 -5.48 -0.07
N SER A 99 -14.90 -4.84 0.16
CA SER A 99 -15.78 -4.32 -0.89
C SER A 99 -15.42 -2.90 -1.32
N GLU A 100 -14.99 -2.05 -0.39
CA GLU A 100 -14.50 -0.69 -0.66
C GLU A 100 -12.96 -0.71 -0.74
N PRO A 101 -12.28 -0.11 -1.75
CA PRO A 101 -10.84 -0.27 -2.01
C PRO A 101 -9.96 0.55 -1.07
N TRP A 102 -10.23 0.50 0.22
CA TRP A 102 -9.44 1.18 1.24
C TRP A 102 -9.30 0.35 2.52
N LEU A 103 -8.24 0.65 3.25
CA LEU A 103 -7.91 0.11 4.57
C LEU A 103 -7.48 1.27 5.47
N ALA A 104 -7.66 1.13 6.78
CA ALA A 104 -7.08 2.07 7.75
C ALA A 104 -6.49 1.32 8.95
N TRP A 105 -5.33 1.73 9.40
CA TRP A 105 -4.79 1.36 10.69
C TRP A 105 -5.05 2.48 11.70
N VAL A 106 -5.72 2.16 12.78
CA VAL A 106 -6.13 3.13 13.81
C VAL A 106 -5.70 2.72 15.21
N ASN A 107 -5.65 3.70 16.08
CA ASN A 107 -5.41 3.52 17.52
C ASN A 107 -6.75 3.34 18.28
N LYS A 108 -6.67 3.29 19.61
CA LYS A 108 -7.83 3.17 20.51
C LYS A 108 -8.83 4.35 20.42
N ASP A 109 -8.40 5.49 19.90
CA ASP A 109 -9.23 6.70 19.74
C ASP A 109 -9.85 6.77 18.33
N ASP A 110 -9.84 5.64 17.61
CA ASP A 110 -10.35 5.47 16.24
C ASP A 110 -9.71 6.42 15.22
N SER A 111 -8.46 6.83 15.47
CA SER A 111 -7.70 7.76 14.66
C SER A 111 -6.41 7.12 14.15
N GLY A 112 -6.04 7.39 12.90
CA GLY A 112 -4.85 6.83 12.32
C GLY A 112 -4.61 7.17 10.86
N LEU A 113 -4.11 6.20 10.10
CA LEU A 113 -3.70 6.33 8.71
C LEU A 113 -4.51 5.39 7.83
N GLY A 114 -5.21 5.94 6.84
CA GLY A 114 -5.88 5.20 5.79
C GLY A 114 -5.09 5.19 4.48
N ILE A 115 -5.30 4.14 3.70
CA ILE A 115 -4.83 4.00 2.33
C ILE A 115 -6.00 3.64 1.41
N LEU A 116 -6.19 4.43 0.37
CA LEU A 116 -7.06 4.13 -0.76
C LEU A 116 -6.17 3.58 -1.89
N CYS A 117 -6.42 2.36 -2.31
CA CYS A 117 -5.76 1.72 -3.44
C CYS A 117 -6.82 1.24 -4.44
N PRO A 118 -7.19 2.06 -5.45
CA PRO A 118 -8.17 1.69 -6.46
C PRO A 118 -7.84 0.35 -7.14
N HIS A 119 -8.88 -0.37 -7.53
CA HIS A 119 -8.76 -1.66 -8.24
C HIS A 119 -8.22 -2.84 -7.42
N THR A 120 -8.08 -2.69 -6.10
CA THR A 120 -7.76 -3.80 -5.20
C THR A 120 -9.00 -4.22 -4.40
N LYS A 121 -9.11 -5.51 -4.09
CA LYS A 121 -10.21 -6.10 -3.28
C LYS A 121 -9.71 -7.08 -2.23
N GLU A 122 -8.41 -7.18 -2.08
CA GLU A 122 -7.77 -8.05 -1.11
C GLU A 122 -6.44 -7.46 -0.62
N ALA A 123 -6.04 -7.81 0.57
CA ALA A 123 -4.78 -7.43 1.16
C ALA A 123 -4.21 -8.56 2.01
N THR A 124 -2.89 -8.59 2.13
CA THR A 124 -2.20 -9.31 3.20
C THR A 124 -1.96 -8.39 4.37
N THR A 125 -2.05 -8.92 5.59
CA THR A 125 -1.93 -8.13 6.81
C THR A 125 -1.39 -8.97 7.97
N TYR A 126 -0.64 -8.33 8.87
CA TYR A 126 -0.18 -8.93 10.11
C TYR A 126 0.22 -7.87 11.13
N ARG A 127 0.47 -8.32 12.36
CA ARG A 127 1.09 -7.53 13.43
C ARG A 127 2.20 -8.32 14.08
N VAL A 128 3.35 -7.68 14.27
CA VAL A 128 4.45 -8.20 15.10
C VAL A 128 4.41 -7.46 16.43
N ARG A 129 4.48 -8.20 17.53
CA ARG A 129 4.36 -7.72 18.93
C ARG A 129 5.29 -8.53 19.83
N GLU A 130 6.57 -8.42 19.60
CA GLU A 130 7.59 -9.11 20.39
C GLU A 130 8.21 -8.21 21.47
N GLY A 131 7.79 -6.93 21.53
CA GLY A 131 8.31 -5.93 22.46
C GLY A 131 9.70 -5.43 22.07
N ASN A 132 10.01 -5.43 20.81
CA ASN A 132 11.29 -5.01 20.25
C ASN A 132 11.14 -3.90 19.19
N LYS A 133 12.26 -3.43 18.63
CA LYS A 133 12.27 -2.38 17.61
C LYS A 133 11.64 -2.81 16.28
N GLY A 134 11.37 -4.10 16.08
CA GLY A 134 10.71 -4.63 14.89
C GLY A 134 9.18 -4.70 15.01
N ASP A 135 8.61 -4.29 16.15
CA ASP A 135 7.17 -4.28 16.34
C ASP A 135 6.51 -3.34 15.33
N VAL A 136 5.46 -3.85 14.66
CA VAL A 136 4.82 -3.17 13.53
C VAL A 136 3.40 -3.68 13.32
N SER A 137 2.55 -2.83 12.75
CA SER A 137 1.31 -3.21 12.08
C SER A 137 1.51 -3.05 10.58
N TYR A 138 1.08 -4.05 9.81
CA TYR A 138 1.34 -4.15 8.39
C TYR A 138 0.07 -4.48 7.62
N ALA A 139 -0.12 -3.81 6.48
CA ALA A 139 -1.10 -4.19 5.47
C ALA A 139 -0.59 -3.83 4.08
N ALA A 140 -0.87 -4.69 3.10
CA ALA A 140 -0.57 -4.42 1.70
C ALA A 140 -1.76 -4.81 0.83
N PRO A 141 -2.42 -3.84 0.16
CA PRO A 141 -3.33 -4.12 -0.94
C PRO A 141 -2.64 -4.96 -2.01
N LEU A 142 -3.35 -5.92 -2.62
CA LEU A 142 -2.78 -6.89 -3.54
C LEU A 142 -3.43 -6.84 -4.92
N GLN A 143 -2.59 -7.05 -5.94
CA GLN A 143 -3.02 -7.51 -7.26
C GLN A 143 -2.16 -8.69 -7.71
N THR A 144 -2.75 -9.60 -8.48
CA THR A 144 -2.04 -10.76 -9.01
C THR A 144 -1.75 -10.57 -10.48
N PHE A 145 -0.48 -10.46 -10.84
CA PHE A 145 -0.04 -10.39 -12.22
C PHE A 145 1.36 -10.98 -12.43
N ALA A 146 1.67 -11.27 -13.69
CA ALA A 146 2.97 -11.78 -14.11
C ALA A 146 3.92 -10.63 -14.50
N LEU A 147 5.18 -10.71 -14.11
CA LEU A 147 6.23 -9.91 -14.71
C LEU A 147 6.58 -10.55 -16.06
N LYS A 148 6.34 -9.83 -17.14
CA LYS A 148 6.60 -10.29 -18.53
C LYS A 148 7.34 -9.23 -19.32
N PRO A 149 8.08 -9.63 -20.37
CA PRO A 149 8.85 -8.69 -21.20
C PRO A 149 8.02 -7.49 -21.64
N GLY A 150 8.55 -6.28 -21.42
CA GLY A 150 7.89 -5.04 -21.77
C GLY A 150 6.79 -4.57 -20.81
N LEU A 151 6.57 -5.24 -19.68
CA LEU A 151 5.58 -4.79 -18.68
C LEU A 151 5.95 -3.39 -18.18
N VAL A 152 4.98 -2.48 -18.30
CA VAL A 152 4.94 -1.21 -17.58
C VAL A 152 3.63 -1.18 -16.82
N PHE A 153 3.71 -1.18 -15.49
CA PHE A 153 2.55 -1.16 -14.61
C PHE A 153 2.57 0.11 -13.76
N GLU A 154 1.53 0.91 -13.89
CA GLU A 154 1.36 2.14 -13.12
C GLU A 154 0.12 2.04 -12.24
N TYR A 155 0.21 2.58 -11.02
CA TYR A 155 -0.92 2.69 -10.10
C TYR A 155 -0.75 3.88 -9.18
N GLU A 156 -1.84 4.31 -8.60
CA GLU A 156 -1.87 5.42 -7.64
C GLU A 156 -2.54 4.97 -6.35
N VAL A 157 -2.06 5.51 -5.24
CA VAL A 157 -2.70 5.38 -3.93
C VAL A 157 -2.79 6.75 -3.27
N VAL A 158 -3.77 6.88 -2.37
CA VAL A 158 -3.92 8.08 -1.56
C VAL A 158 -3.87 7.70 -0.10
N LEU A 159 -3.05 8.41 0.67
CA LEU A 159 -3.02 8.31 2.12
C LEU A 159 -3.78 9.48 2.75
N ALA A 160 -4.54 9.19 3.80
CA ALA A 160 -5.25 10.18 4.60
C ALA A 160 -5.07 9.89 6.09
N ILE A 161 -4.92 10.94 6.89
CA ILE A 161 -4.84 10.86 8.36
C ILE A 161 -6.13 11.42 8.93
N GLY A 162 -6.69 10.77 9.96
CA GLY A 162 -7.91 11.20 10.63
C GLY A 162 -8.59 10.09 11.39
N THR A 163 -9.84 10.34 11.82
CA THR A 163 -10.71 9.27 12.31
C THR A 163 -11.19 8.38 11.17
N VAL A 164 -11.64 7.17 11.47
CA VAL A 164 -12.20 6.24 10.46
C VAL A 164 -13.29 6.92 9.63
N GLU A 165 -14.18 7.69 10.26
CA GLU A 165 -15.25 8.41 9.58
C GLU A 165 -14.70 9.46 8.59
N GLN A 166 -13.72 10.26 9.01
CA GLN A 166 -13.08 11.26 8.16
C GLN A 166 -12.35 10.61 6.98
N ILE A 167 -11.58 9.54 7.24
CA ILE A 167 -10.86 8.78 6.21
C ILE A 167 -11.84 8.21 5.18
N ARG A 168 -12.90 7.55 5.63
CA ARG A 168 -13.92 6.96 4.75
C ARG A 168 -14.62 8.03 3.90
N MET A 169 -15.04 9.14 4.53
CA MET A 169 -15.69 10.26 3.83
C MET A 169 -14.80 10.81 2.71
N VAL A 170 -13.52 11.05 3.00
CA VAL A 170 -12.54 11.54 2.01
C VAL A 170 -12.36 10.55 0.86
N PHE A 171 -12.19 9.27 1.17
CA PHE A 171 -11.98 8.24 0.14
C PHE A 171 -13.22 8.01 -0.72
N THR A 172 -14.42 8.05 -0.14
CA THR A 172 -15.68 8.00 -0.90
C THR A 172 -15.80 9.20 -1.86
N ALA A 173 -15.46 10.40 -1.40
CA ALA A 173 -15.49 11.60 -2.24
C ALA A 173 -14.46 11.54 -3.39
N LEU A 174 -13.29 10.92 -3.16
CA LEU A 174 -12.27 10.72 -4.22
C LEU A 174 -12.73 9.71 -5.25
N GLN A 175 -13.34 8.60 -4.84
CA GLN A 175 -13.86 7.56 -5.74
C GLN A 175 -15.01 8.09 -6.62
N ALA A 176 -15.89 8.92 -6.07
CA ALA A 176 -17.00 9.54 -6.83
C ALA A 176 -16.52 10.51 -7.93
N LYS A 177 -15.28 11.01 -7.85
CA LYS A 177 -14.66 11.92 -8.83
C LYS A 177 -13.77 11.20 -9.86
N ALA A 178 -13.50 9.91 -9.66
CA ALA A 178 -12.77 9.12 -10.63
C ALA A 178 -13.66 8.91 -11.88
N PRO A 179 -13.12 9.09 -13.10
CA PRO A 179 -13.86 8.97 -14.36
C PRO A 179 -14.35 7.55 -14.64
#